data_ff74fc8bb79fac274b1b09093a5a7303
#
_entry.id   ff74fc8bb79fac274b1b09093a5a7303
#
_cell.length_a   1.000
_cell.length_b   1.000
_cell.length_c   1.000
_cell.angle_alpha   90.00
_cell.angle_beta   90.00
_cell.angle_gamma   90.00
#
_symmetry.space_group_name_H-M   'P 1'
#
loop_
_entity.id
_entity.type
_entity.pdbx_description
1 polymer ?
#
loop_
_entity_poly.entity_id
_entity_poly.type
_entity_poly.pdbx_seq_one_letter_code
_entity_poly.pdbx_strand_id
1 'polypeptide(L)'
;MTALLAGGTRRAVPTRRATKGQSRGDRTRQLIIDETIRCVRDEGFAAVSASHIAERAGVTWGVIQYHFGDREGVLVAVVDYGNESLREAIDHVKVPSGSPRDRVHAVVHAGWHAFSNPASLAAFEILVATRAEREPWFEMHLADLADQLTRLGRALDPGGRGRRRQTIANLLWATLRGLALAQMVVREPMDFSHELEALVDLLTMHLESRKRERGLPDR
;
A
#
# COMPACT_ATOMS: atom_id res chain seq x y z
N MET A 1 -53.84 42.21 -9.32
CA MET A 1 -53.50 41.09 -10.26
C MET A 1 -52.23 40.45 -9.75
N THR A 2 -52.33 39.60 -8.85
CA THR A 2 -52.42 38.15 -8.79
C THR A 2 -51.29 37.45 -9.62
N ALA A 3 -50.32 36.88 -8.96
CA ALA A 3 -49.68 35.61 -9.37
C ALA A 3 -49.03 34.94 -8.14
N LEU A 4 -49.61 33.83 -7.76
CA LEU A 4 -49.09 32.81 -6.83
C LEU A 4 -47.76 32.24 -7.33
N LEU A 5 -46.84 32.07 -6.43
CA LEU A 5 -45.71 31.14 -6.62
C LEU A 5 -45.82 29.97 -5.64
N ALA A 6 -46.09 28.80 -6.20
CA ALA A 6 -46.17 27.53 -5.50
C ALA A 6 -44.84 27.11 -4.97
N GLY A 7 -44.75 26.90 -3.67
CA GLY A 7 -43.57 26.27 -3.01
C GLY A 7 -43.50 24.79 -3.31
N GLY A 8 -42.44 24.38 -4.04
CA GLY A 8 -42.05 22.99 -4.20
C GLY A 8 -41.22 22.52 -3.02
N THR A 9 -41.83 21.78 -2.09
CA THR A 9 -41.15 21.08 -1.00
C THR A 9 -40.25 20.00 -1.58
N ARG A 10 -38.93 20.21 -1.55
CA ARG A 10 -37.95 19.17 -1.80
C ARG A 10 -38.03 18.12 -0.69
N ARG A 11 -38.58 16.98 -1.05
CA ARG A 11 -38.63 15.79 -0.22
C ARG A 11 -37.20 15.37 0.07
N ALA A 12 -36.74 15.49 1.32
CA ALA A 12 -35.44 15.03 1.79
C ALA A 12 -35.36 13.50 1.60
N VAL A 13 -34.35 13.04 0.83
CA VAL A 13 -34.01 11.64 0.72
C VAL A 13 -33.40 11.22 2.05
N PRO A 14 -33.90 10.18 2.74
CA PRO A 14 -33.37 9.77 4.01
C PRO A 14 -31.95 9.19 3.79
N THR A 15 -30.94 9.85 4.32
CA THR A 15 -29.59 9.34 4.42
C THR A 15 -29.59 8.14 5.35
N ARG A 16 -29.52 6.95 4.76
CA ARG A 16 -29.42 5.69 5.50
C ARG A 16 -28.10 5.70 6.25
N ARG A 17 -28.14 5.91 7.56
CA ARG A 17 -26.98 5.70 8.45
C ARG A 17 -26.42 4.33 8.19
N ALA A 18 -25.15 4.26 7.77
CA ALA A 18 -24.40 3.03 7.63
C ALA A 18 -24.31 2.36 9.01
N THR A 19 -25.10 1.33 9.22
CA THR A 19 -24.99 0.45 10.38
C THR A 19 -23.75 -0.43 10.20
N LYS A 20 -22.91 -0.44 11.21
CA LYS A 20 -21.69 -1.24 11.40
C LYS A 20 -22.00 -2.74 11.25
N GLY A 21 -21.92 -3.25 10.04
CA GLY A 21 -22.00 -4.65 9.68
C GLY A 21 -21.60 -4.76 8.23
N GLN A 22 -20.45 -5.37 7.98
CA GLN A 22 -19.99 -5.66 6.63
C GLN A 22 -21.10 -6.38 5.87
N SER A 23 -21.56 -5.82 4.75
CA SER A 23 -22.64 -6.44 3.97
C SER A 23 -22.19 -7.81 3.48
N ARG A 24 -23.15 -8.72 3.17
CA ARG A 24 -22.81 -10.02 2.61
C ARG A 24 -22.00 -9.88 1.30
N GLY A 25 -22.32 -8.85 0.52
CA GLY A 25 -21.56 -8.52 -0.69
C GLY A 25 -20.13 -8.11 -0.42
N ASP A 26 -19.88 -7.28 0.63
CA ASP A 26 -18.53 -6.84 0.99
C ASP A 26 -17.67 -8.04 1.43
N ARG A 27 -18.26 -8.97 2.19
CA ARG A 27 -17.55 -10.20 2.60
C ARG A 27 -17.18 -11.08 1.41
N THR A 28 -18.07 -11.25 0.45
CA THR A 28 -17.80 -12.03 -0.76
C THR A 28 -16.71 -11.35 -1.60
N ARG A 29 -16.78 -10.03 -1.74
CA ARG A 29 -15.74 -9.26 -2.45
C ARG A 29 -14.38 -9.43 -1.78
N GLN A 30 -14.30 -9.32 -0.46
CA GLN A 30 -13.05 -9.50 0.29
C GLN A 30 -12.51 -10.94 0.16
N LEU A 31 -13.37 -11.95 0.23
CA LEU A 31 -12.97 -13.34 0.04
C LEU A 31 -12.31 -13.57 -1.34
N ILE A 32 -12.85 -12.98 -2.41
CA ILE A 32 -12.26 -13.10 -3.74
C ILE A 32 -10.89 -12.43 -3.80
N ILE A 33 -10.73 -11.24 -3.19
CA ILE A 33 -9.42 -10.55 -3.09
C ILE A 33 -8.42 -11.42 -2.32
N ASP A 34 -8.80 -11.96 -1.16
CA ASP A 34 -7.93 -12.76 -0.31
C ASP A 34 -7.49 -14.06 -1.02
N GLU A 35 -8.40 -14.73 -1.74
CA GLU A 35 -8.05 -15.93 -2.52
C GLU A 35 -7.17 -15.59 -3.73
N THR A 36 -7.36 -14.42 -4.34
CA THR A 36 -6.48 -13.98 -5.43
C THR A 36 -5.08 -13.69 -4.91
N ILE A 37 -4.94 -13.03 -3.75
CA ILE A 37 -3.64 -12.82 -3.10
C ILE A 37 -2.95 -14.15 -2.81
N ARG A 38 -3.68 -15.13 -2.28
CA ARG A 38 -3.12 -16.48 -2.04
C ARG A 38 -2.70 -17.17 -3.34
N CYS A 39 -3.52 -17.09 -4.40
CA CYS A 39 -3.19 -17.64 -5.69
C CYS A 39 -1.89 -17.04 -6.26
N VAL A 40 -1.77 -15.71 -6.27
CA VAL A 40 -0.54 -15.03 -6.71
C VAL A 40 0.67 -15.51 -5.92
N ARG A 41 0.56 -15.57 -4.60
CA ARG A 41 1.67 -15.93 -3.72
C ARG A 41 2.10 -17.39 -3.84
N ASP A 42 1.13 -18.30 -3.92
CA ASP A 42 1.38 -19.74 -3.80
C ASP A 42 1.67 -20.37 -5.18
N GLU A 43 1.08 -19.83 -6.25
CA GLU A 43 1.10 -20.38 -7.61
C GLU A 43 1.70 -19.41 -8.66
N GLY A 44 1.89 -18.15 -8.28
CA GLY A 44 2.40 -17.08 -9.15
C GLY A 44 1.31 -16.43 -10.02
N PHE A 45 1.63 -15.25 -10.57
CA PHE A 45 0.72 -14.47 -11.41
C PHE A 45 0.16 -15.25 -12.62
N ALA A 46 0.96 -16.14 -13.21
CA ALA A 46 0.56 -16.92 -14.39
C ALA A 46 -0.64 -17.85 -14.12
N ALA A 47 -0.84 -18.30 -12.88
CA ALA A 47 -1.96 -19.15 -12.51
C ALA A 47 -3.26 -18.36 -12.35
N VAL A 48 -3.21 -17.03 -12.25
CA VAL A 48 -4.37 -16.19 -11.98
C VAL A 48 -5.26 -16.11 -13.21
N SER A 49 -6.31 -16.93 -13.24
CA SER A 49 -7.41 -16.85 -14.20
C SER A 49 -8.73 -16.68 -13.47
N ALA A 50 -9.72 -16.11 -14.15
CA ALA A 50 -11.02 -15.86 -13.54
C ALA A 50 -11.73 -17.13 -13.09
N SER A 51 -11.60 -18.23 -13.84
CA SER A 51 -12.14 -19.55 -13.48
C SER A 51 -11.42 -20.13 -12.27
N HIS A 52 -10.09 -20.03 -12.22
CA HIS A 52 -9.31 -20.54 -11.11
C HIS A 52 -9.58 -19.76 -9.81
N ILE A 53 -9.69 -18.43 -9.90
CA ILE A 53 -10.08 -17.60 -8.74
C ILE A 53 -11.48 -17.97 -8.25
N ALA A 54 -12.45 -18.19 -9.18
CA ALA A 54 -13.81 -18.59 -8.81
C ALA A 54 -13.84 -19.94 -8.08
N GLU A 55 -13.08 -20.92 -8.58
CA GLU A 55 -12.93 -22.24 -7.95
C GLU A 55 -12.33 -22.12 -6.55
N ARG A 56 -11.22 -21.41 -6.40
CA ARG A 56 -10.54 -21.20 -5.09
C ARG A 56 -11.42 -20.49 -4.08
N ALA A 57 -12.17 -19.47 -4.52
CA ALA A 57 -13.08 -18.71 -3.66
C ALA A 57 -14.42 -19.43 -3.39
N GLY A 58 -14.67 -20.58 -4.01
CA GLY A 58 -15.94 -21.30 -3.88
C GLY A 58 -17.14 -20.52 -4.41
N VAL A 59 -16.95 -19.68 -5.44
CA VAL A 59 -17.98 -18.86 -6.05
C VAL A 59 -18.14 -19.18 -7.55
N THR A 60 -19.21 -18.69 -8.15
CA THR A 60 -19.37 -18.80 -9.61
C THR A 60 -18.69 -17.64 -10.33
N TRP A 61 -18.37 -17.82 -11.61
CA TRP A 61 -17.89 -16.75 -12.48
C TRP A 61 -18.83 -15.52 -12.46
N GLY A 62 -20.14 -15.73 -12.47
CA GLY A 62 -21.12 -14.64 -12.39
C GLY A 62 -20.99 -13.77 -11.13
N VAL A 63 -20.51 -14.33 -10.01
CA VAL A 63 -20.23 -13.56 -8.78
C VAL A 63 -19.00 -12.70 -8.97
N ILE A 64 -17.94 -13.22 -9.61
CA ILE A 64 -16.74 -12.40 -9.93
C ILE A 64 -17.14 -11.27 -10.88
N GLN A 65 -17.89 -11.59 -11.95
CA GLN A 65 -18.36 -10.60 -12.90
C GLN A 65 -19.22 -9.51 -12.24
N TYR A 66 -20.07 -9.86 -11.29
CA TYR A 66 -20.88 -8.91 -10.55
C TYR A 66 -20.04 -7.93 -9.69
N HIS A 67 -18.98 -8.40 -9.03
CA HIS A 67 -18.19 -7.60 -8.11
C HIS A 67 -17.02 -6.83 -8.76
N PHE A 68 -16.48 -7.34 -9.86
CA PHE A 68 -15.24 -6.86 -10.46
C PHE A 68 -15.30 -6.63 -11.97
N GLY A 69 -16.34 -7.12 -12.64
CA GLY A 69 -16.49 -7.08 -14.10
C GLY A 69 -15.77 -8.24 -14.77
N ASP A 70 -14.47 -8.32 -14.62
CA ASP A 70 -13.62 -9.33 -15.25
C ASP A 70 -12.39 -9.67 -14.40
N ARG A 71 -11.43 -10.40 -14.99
CA ARG A 71 -10.14 -10.73 -14.34
C ARG A 71 -9.34 -9.47 -14.02
N GLU A 72 -9.32 -8.53 -14.92
CA GLU A 72 -8.56 -7.27 -14.75
C GLU A 72 -9.10 -6.49 -13.56
N GLY A 73 -10.40 -6.35 -13.42
CA GLY A 73 -11.02 -5.72 -12.26
C GLY A 73 -10.68 -6.39 -10.93
N VAL A 74 -10.47 -7.73 -10.92
CA VAL A 74 -9.97 -8.44 -9.73
C VAL A 74 -8.51 -8.05 -9.45
N LEU A 75 -7.66 -8.00 -10.48
CA LEU A 75 -6.25 -7.63 -10.33
C LEU A 75 -6.10 -6.19 -9.82
N VAL A 76 -6.85 -5.26 -10.39
CA VAL A 76 -6.92 -3.86 -9.91
C VAL A 76 -7.33 -3.81 -8.44
N ALA A 77 -8.36 -4.56 -8.04
CA ALA A 77 -8.81 -4.59 -6.65
C ALA A 77 -7.75 -5.15 -5.68
N VAL A 78 -6.93 -6.11 -6.10
CA VAL A 78 -5.80 -6.61 -5.30
C VAL A 78 -4.71 -5.54 -5.17
N VAL A 79 -4.39 -4.84 -6.26
CA VAL A 79 -3.41 -3.75 -6.25
C VAL A 79 -3.87 -2.60 -5.36
N ASP A 80 -5.14 -2.18 -5.47
CA ASP A 80 -5.75 -1.17 -4.58
C ASP A 80 -5.66 -1.58 -3.11
N TYR A 81 -6.00 -2.83 -2.80
CA TYR A 81 -5.96 -3.36 -1.44
C TYR A 81 -4.53 -3.40 -0.87
N GLY A 82 -3.55 -3.81 -1.67
CA GLY A 82 -2.14 -3.81 -1.27
C GLY A 82 -1.59 -2.40 -1.05
N ASN A 83 -1.94 -1.45 -1.92
CA ASN A 83 -1.55 -0.04 -1.80
C ASN A 83 -2.19 0.63 -0.57
N GLU A 84 -3.47 0.34 -0.31
CA GLU A 84 -4.15 0.85 0.88
C GLU A 84 -3.51 0.32 2.16
N SER A 85 -3.20 -0.98 2.21
CA SER A 85 -2.50 -1.59 3.36
C SER A 85 -1.13 -0.93 3.60
N LEU A 86 -0.40 -0.62 2.53
CA LEU A 86 0.87 0.08 2.61
C LEU A 86 0.70 1.53 3.10
N ARG A 87 -0.30 2.24 2.57
CA ARG A 87 -0.63 3.61 2.97
C ARG A 87 -1.00 3.68 4.45
N GLU A 88 -1.88 2.80 4.90
CA GLU A 88 -2.29 2.72 6.31
C GLU A 88 -1.10 2.45 7.23
N ALA A 89 -0.21 1.54 6.86
CA ALA A 89 0.99 1.24 7.64
C ALA A 89 1.91 2.46 7.76
N ILE A 90 2.10 3.24 6.68
CA ILE A 90 2.91 4.46 6.69
C ILE A 90 2.23 5.57 7.52
N ASP A 91 0.92 5.78 7.35
CA ASP A 91 0.17 6.84 8.05
C ASP A 91 0.08 6.59 9.56
N HIS A 92 0.08 5.32 9.97
CA HIS A 92 0.01 4.93 11.39
C HIS A 92 1.37 4.77 12.07
N VAL A 93 2.48 5.07 11.39
CA VAL A 93 3.81 5.04 12.02
C VAL A 93 3.85 6.02 13.18
N LYS A 94 3.89 5.49 14.39
CA LYS A 94 4.14 6.28 15.60
C LYS A 94 5.63 6.63 15.63
N VAL A 95 5.96 7.81 15.09
CA VAL A 95 7.33 8.31 15.12
C VAL A 95 7.63 8.84 16.51
N PRO A 96 8.56 8.22 17.26
CA PRO A 96 8.92 8.68 18.59
C PRO A 96 9.47 10.12 18.55
N SER A 97 9.20 10.88 19.61
CA SER A 97 9.83 12.20 19.83
C SER A 97 11.30 12.09 20.27
N GLY A 98 11.86 10.89 20.27
CA GLY A 98 13.19 10.55 20.74
C GLY A 98 14.33 10.89 19.76
N SER A 99 15.37 10.09 19.83
CA SER A 99 16.58 10.26 19.02
C SER A 99 16.29 10.12 17.52
N PRO A 100 17.18 10.63 16.64
CA PRO A 100 17.11 10.34 15.20
C PRO A 100 17.05 8.84 14.90
N ARG A 101 17.81 8.03 15.67
CA ARG A 101 17.84 6.58 15.54
C ARG A 101 16.49 5.95 15.83
N ASP A 102 15.81 6.35 16.91
CA ASP A 102 14.47 5.78 17.25
C ASP A 102 13.46 6.07 16.15
N ARG A 103 13.54 7.26 15.55
CA ARG A 103 12.69 7.63 14.42
C ARG A 103 12.97 6.78 13.20
N VAL A 104 14.24 6.63 12.82
CA VAL A 104 14.65 5.83 11.67
C VAL A 104 14.23 4.37 11.88
N HIS A 105 14.49 3.82 13.06
CA HIS A 105 14.11 2.46 13.44
C HIS A 105 12.59 2.25 13.26
N ALA A 106 11.77 3.15 13.83
CA ALA A 106 10.31 3.05 13.71
C ALA A 106 9.84 3.06 12.25
N VAL A 107 10.42 3.93 11.41
CA VAL A 107 10.04 4.05 9.99
C VAL A 107 10.52 2.86 9.18
N VAL A 108 11.74 2.36 9.40
CA VAL A 108 12.30 1.18 8.72
C VAL A 108 11.46 -0.06 9.02
N HIS A 109 11.19 -0.33 10.28
CA HIS A 109 10.42 -1.52 10.68
C HIS A 109 8.95 -1.45 10.27
N ALA A 110 8.31 -0.29 10.35
CA ALA A 110 6.95 -0.13 9.83
C ALA A 110 6.90 -0.31 8.31
N GLY A 111 7.87 0.26 7.60
CA GLY A 111 8.03 0.04 6.16
C GLY A 111 8.24 -1.43 5.81
N TRP A 112 9.12 -2.13 6.53
CA TRP A 112 9.32 -3.56 6.34
C TRP A 112 8.03 -4.35 6.53
N HIS A 113 7.32 -4.12 7.63
CA HIS A 113 6.04 -4.79 7.89
C HIS A 113 5.01 -4.52 6.78
N ALA A 114 4.97 -3.30 6.28
CA ALA A 114 4.07 -2.90 5.19
C ALA A 114 4.42 -3.58 3.86
N PHE A 115 5.72 -3.69 3.52
CA PHE A 115 6.17 -4.31 2.27
C PHE A 115 6.14 -5.83 2.29
N SER A 116 6.44 -6.46 3.43
CA SER A 116 6.52 -7.91 3.56
C SER A 116 5.15 -8.59 3.72
N ASN A 117 4.06 -7.82 3.83
CA ASN A 117 2.74 -8.42 3.94
C ASN A 117 2.28 -9.04 2.61
N PRO A 118 1.47 -10.11 2.65
CA PRO A 118 1.05 -10.85 1.45
C PRO A 118 0.33 -10.00 0.39
N ALA A 119 -0.49 -9.03 0.82
CA ALA A 119 -1.23 -8.18 -0.11
C ALA A 119 -0.32 -7.23 -0.90
N SER A 120 0.67 -6.62 -0.21
CA SER A 120 1.67 -5.75 -0.86
C SER A 120 2.57 -6.51 -1.82
N LEU A 121 2.97 -7.74 -1.47
CA LEU A 121 3.77 -8.61 -2.35
C LEU A 121 2.98 -9.02 -3.59
N ALA A 122 1.72 -9.46 -3.43
CA ALA A 122 0.86 -9.82 -4.55
C ALA A 122 0.57 -8.62 -5.46
N ALA A 123 0.28 -7.45 -4.89
CA ALA A 123 0.09 -6.21 -5.65
C ALA A 123 1.34 -5.88 -6.47
N PHE A 124 2.52 -6.01 -5.88
CA PHE A 124 3.78 -5.75 -6.57
C PHE A 124 4.03 -6.74 -7.71
N GLU A 125 3.80 -8.04 -7.51
CA GLU A 125 3.93 -9.05 -8.55
C GLU A 125 3.00 -8.77 -9.72
N ILE A 126 1.72 -8.43 -9.47
CA ILE A 126 0.75 -8.03 -10.48
C ILE A 126 1.26 -6.82 -11.27
N LEU A 127 1.73 -5.76 -10.60
CA LEU A 127 2.25 -4.56 -11.26
C LEU A 127 3.48 -4.87 -12.14
N VAL A 128 4.35 -5.76 -11.71
CA VAL A 128 5.52 -6.18 -12.50
C VAL A 128 5.10 -7.02 -13.70
N ALA A 129 4.17 -7.95 -13.52
CA ALA A 129 3.71 -8.82 -14.59
C ALA A 129 2.92 -8.08 -15.67
N THR A 130 2.12 -7.09 -15.29
CA THR A 130 1.25 -6.31 -16.21
C THR A 130 1.94 -5.04 -16.77
N ARG A 131 3.21 -4.79 -16.44
CA ARG A 131 3.94 -3.56 -16.82
C ARG A 131 3.97 -3.27 -18.33
N ALA A 132 3.82 -4.28 -19.17
CA ALA A 132 3.82 -4.14 -20.63
C ALA A 132 2.47 -3.68 -21.19
N GLU A 133 1.39 -3.90 -20.48
CA GLU A 133 0.02 -3.61 -20.91
C GLU A 133 -0.30 -2.12 -20.80
N ARG A 134 0.42 -1.37 -19.94
CA ARG A 134 0.33 0.09 -19.73
C ARG A 134 -1.09 0.63 -19.65
N GLU A 135 -1.92 -0.07 -18.90
CA GLU A 135 -3.29 0.35 -18.66
C GLU A 135 -3.36 1.67 -17.86
N PRO A 136 -4.39 2.51 -18.04
CA PRO A 136 -4.52 3.80 -17.34
C PRO A 136 -4.48 3.68 -15.81
N TRP A 137 -4.96 2.57 -15.24
CA TRP A 137 -4.92 2.32 -13.80
C TRP A 137 -3.49 2.19 -13.25
N PHE A 138 -2.53 1.75 -14.07
CA PHE A 138 -1.13 1.63 -13.68
C PHE A 138 -0.51 3.00 -13.38
N GLU A 139 -0.79 4.03 -14.19
CA GLU A 139 -0.27 5.38 -13.96
C GLU A 139 -0.81 6.01 -12.68
N MET A 140 -2.06 5.74 -12.35
CA MET A 140 -2.67 6.19 -11.10
C MET A 140 -1.94 5.61 -9.88
N HIS A 141 -1.60 4.31 -9.92
CA HIS A 141 -0.84 3.66 -8.85
C HIS A 141 0.60 4.18 -8.70
N LEU A 142 1.22 4.63 -9.80
CA LEU A 142 2.53 5.29 -9.74
C LEU A 142 2.45 6.65 -9.04
N ALA A 143 1.37 7.40 -9.23
CA ALA A 143 1.14 8.67 -8.54
C ALA A 143 0.95 8.46 -7.03
N ASP A 144 0.18 7.46 -6.63
CA ASP A 144 -0.01 7.08 -5.22
C ASP A 144 1.31 6.68 -4.58
N LEU A 145 2.14 5.92 -5.29
CA LEU A 145 3.48 5.55 -4.85
C LEU A 145 4.35 6.79 -4.59
N ALA A 146 4.32 7.79 -5.46
CA ALA A 146 5.08 9.02 -5.29
C ALA A 146 4.65 9.80 -4.03
N ASP A 147 3.34 9.83 -3.72
CA ASP A 147 2.83 10.44 -2.50
C ASP A 147 3.28 9.69 -1.24
N GLN A 148 3.20 8.36 -1.25
CA GLN A 148 3.69 7.50 -0.16
C GLN A 148 5.18 7.73 0.11
N LEU A 149 6.02 7.79 -0.93
CA LEU A 149 7.44 8.11 -0.82
C LEU A 149 7.67 9.49 -0.22
N THR A 150 6.86 10.46 -0.58
CA THR A 150 6.92 11.81 -0.02
C THR A 150 6.60 11.83 1.48
N ARG A 151 5.59 11.08 1.92
CA ARG A 151 5.22 10.93 3.34
C ARG A 151 6.33 10.23 4.12
N LEU A 152 6.85 9.14 3.59
CA LEU A 152 7.97 8.39 4.18
C LEU A 152 9.19 9.27 4.36
N GLY A 153 9.54 10.07 3.35
CA GLY A 153 10.65 11.03 3.44
C GLY A 153 10.45 12.10 4.51
N ARG A 154 9.19 12.55 4.74
CA ARG A 154 8.88 13.49 5.82
C ARG A 154 9.02 12.84 7.19
N ALA A 155 8.65 11.59 7.35
CA ALA A 155 8.80 10.84 8.59
C ALA A 155 10.28 10.64 8.96
N LEU A 156 11.13 10.32 7.98
CA LEU A 156 12.57 10.12 8.18
C LEU A 156 13.33 11.41 8.48
N ASP A 157 13.11 12.46 7.69
CA ASP A 157 13.81 13.74 7.78
C ASP A 157 12.83 14.92 7.80
N PRO A 158 12.19 15.21 8.96
CA PRO A 158 11.23 16.30 9.08
C PRO A 158 11.83 17.67 8.75
N GLY A 159 13.11 17.88 9.08
CA GLY A 159 13.86 19.11 8.80
C GLY A 159 14.46 19.18 7.40
N GLY A 160 14.47 18.08 6.66
CA GLY A 160 14.98 18.01 5.30
C GLY A 160 14.05 18.69 4.29
N ARG A 161 14.61 19.09 3.14
CA ARG A 161 13.85 19.75 2.06
C ARG A 161 14.23 19.20 0.68
N GLY A 162 13.28 19.26 -0.24
CA GLY A 162 13.49 19.03 -1.66
C GLY A 162 14.03 17.66 -2.02
N ARG A 163 14.90 17.63 -3.04
CA ARG A 163 15.43 16.41 -3.67
C ARG A 163 16.07 15.44 -2.68
N ARG A 164 16.74 15.94 -1.63
CA ARG A 164 17.43 15.08 -0.67
C ARG A 164 16.47 14.20 0.13
N ARG A 165 15.39 14.77 0.66
CA ARG A 165 14.37 14.02 1.38
C ARG A 165 13.80 12.92 0.50
N GLN A 166 13.55 13.24 -0.75
CA GLN A 166 13.07 12.28 -1.73
C GLN A 166 14.09 11.17 -2.00
N THR A 167 15.39 11.50 -2.11
CA THR A 167 16.45 10.50 -2.32
C THR A 167 16.51 9.50 -1.18
N ILE A 168 16.45 9.96 0.09
CA ILE A 168 16.48 9.06 1.27
C ILE A 168 15.23 8.16 1.27
N ALA A 169 14.06 8.71 0.98
CA ALA A 169 12.83 7.94 0.88
C ALA A 169 12.90 6.88 -0.23
N ASN A 170 13.42 7.26 -1.40
CA ASN A 170 13.59 6.32 -2.52
C ASN A 170 14.59 5.21 -2.19
N LEU A 171 15.70 5.52 -1.49
CA LEU A 171 16.68 4.51 -1.08
C LEU A 171 16.07 3.53 -0.07
N LEU A 172 15.39 4.03 0.96
CA LEU A 172 14.67 3.17 1.90
C LEU A 172 13.66 2.29 1.18
N TRP A 173 12.82 2.88 0.33
CA TRP A 173 11.83 2.17 -0.46
C TRP A 173 12.47 1.07 -1.32
N ALA A 174 13.52 1.40 -2.08
CA ALA A 174 14.20 0.45 -2.96
C ALA A 174 14.83 -0.71 -2.16
N THR A 175 15.42 -0.41 -1.00
CA THR A 175 16.02 -1.43 -0.12
C THR A 175 14.96 -2.37 0.43
N LEU A 176 13.89 -1.84 1.03
CA LEU A 176 12.82 -2.67 1.61
C LEU A 176 12.12 -3.54 0.54
N ARG A 177 11.89 -3.00 -0.66
CA ARG A 177 11.35 -3.77 -1.78
C ARG A 177 12.32 -4.85 -2.26
N GLY A 178 13.62 -4.56 -2.29
CA GLY A 178 14.63 -5.55 -2.64
C GLY A 178 14.63 -6.74 -1.68
N LEU A 179 14.57 -6.47 -0.37
CA LEU A 179 14.45 -7.52 0.66
C LEU A 179 13.14 -8.31 0.52
N ALA A 180 12.02 -7.62 0.28
CA ALA A 180 10.73 -8.25 0.06
C ALA A 180 10.73 -9.15 -1.20
N LEU A 181 11.36 -8.71 -2.28
CA LEU A 181 11.57 -9.53 -3.48
C LEU A 181 12.43 -10.75 -3.23
N ALA A 182 13.51 -10.60 -2.45
CA ALA A 182 14.34 -11.74 -2.07
C ALA A 182 13.52 -12.81 -1.34
N GLN A 183 12.59 -12.40 -0.47
CA GLN A 183 11.65 -13.30 0.21
C GLN A 183 10.74 -14.06 -0.78
N MET A 184 10.31 -13.42 -1.88
CA MET A 184 9.43 -14.07 -2.88
C MET A 184 10.14 -15.18 -3.67
N VAL A 185 11.48 -15.12 -3.80
CA VAL A 185 12.26 -16.08 -4.58
C VAL A 185 12.53 -17.37 -3.81
N VAL A 186 12.49 -17.33 -2.48
CA VAL A 186 12.77 -18.47 -1.61
C VAL A 186 11.48 -19.04 -1.02
N ARG A 187 11.49 -20.36 -0.76
CA ARG A 187 10.33 -21.05 -0.17
C ARG A 187 10.26 -20.86 1.35
N GLU A 188 11.40 -20.76 2.00
CA GLU A 188 11.46 -20.60 3.45
C GLU A 188 11.57 -19.13 3.84
N PRO A 189 10.95 -18.71 4.96
CA PRO A 189 11.09 -17.35 5.45
C PRO A 189 12.56 -17.00 5.73
N MET A 190 13.01 -15.87 5.19
CA MET A 190 14.33 -15.30 5.50
C MET A 190 14.21 -14.35 6.70
N ASP A 191 15.21 -14.40 7.57
CA ASP A 191 15.38 -13.41 8.62
C ASP A 191 16.24 -12.25 8.13
N PHE A 192 15.65 -11.08 8.01
CA PHE A 192 16.32 -9.84 7.59
C PHE A 192 16.61 -8.89 8.76
N SER A 193 16.57 -9.36 9.99
CA SER A 193 16.77 -8.52 11.19
C SER A 193 18.10 -7.77 11.14
N HIS A 194 19.18 -8.42 10.72
CA HIS A 194 20.50 -7.82 10.62
C HIS A 194 20.58 -6.75 9.52
N GLU A 195 19.97 -6.99 8.36
CA GLU A 195 19.93 -6.04 7.24
C GLU A 195 19.09 -4.82 7.58
N LEU A 196 17.97 -5.01 8.29
CA LEU A 196 17.14 -3.91 8.75
C LEU A 196 17.85 -3.05 9.80
N GLU A 197 18.55 -3.64 10.76
CA GLU A 197 19.35 -2.89 11.74
C GLU A 197 20.52 -2.16 11.08
N ALA A 198 21.23 -2.80 10.14
CA ALA A 198 22.28 -2.14 9.36
C ALA A 198 21.73 -0.94 8.56
N LEU A 199 20.54 -1.07 7.99
CA LEU A 199 19.85 0.03 7.29
C LEU A 199 19.50 1.17 8.25
N VAL A 200 19.04 0.86 9.46
CA VAL A 200 18.78 1.85 10.52
C VAL A 200 20.05 2.63 10.85
N ASP A 201 21.16 1.94 11.04
CA ASP A 201 22.44 2.58 11.40
C ASP A 201 22.96 3.46 10.25
N LEU A 202 22.95 2.98 9.02
CA LEU A 202 23.37 3.75 7.84
C LEU A 202 22.54 5.02 7.63
N LEU A 203 21.22 4.92 7.73
CA LEU A 203 20.33 6.08 7.60
C LEU A 203 20.53 7.08 8.75
N THR A 204 20.70 6.59 9.99
CA THR A 204 20.94 7.43 11.16
C THR A 204 22.24 8.20 11.02
N MET A 205 23.33 7.52 10.70
CA MET A 205 24.65 8.16 10.46
C MET A 205 24.55 9.22 9.35
N HIS A 206 23.86 8.95 8.27
CA HIS A 206 23.66 9.89 7.18
C HIS A 206 22.87 11.13 7.62
N LEU A 207 21.86 10.98 8.43
CA LEU A 207 21.05 12.10 8.93
C LEU A 207 21.79 12.94 9.96
N GLU A 208 22.60 12.34 10.83
CA GLU A 208 23.39 13.01 11.87
C GLU A 208 24.61 13.75 11.31
N SER A 209 25.37 13.14 10.40
CA SER A 209 26.52 13.82 9.78
C SER A 209 26.14 15.14 9.16
N ARG A 210 24.94 15.21 8.61
CA ARG A 210 24.40 16.41 7.99
C ARG A 210 23.83 17.45 8.95
N LYS A 211 23.44 17.08 10.17
CA LYS A 211 23.12 18.08 11.21
C LYS A 211 24.37 18.83 11.63
N ARG A 212 25.49 18.12 11.78
CA ARG A 212 26.80 18.72 12.11
C ARG A 212 27.27 19.69 11.02
N GLU A 213 27.17 19.31 9.73
CA GLU A 213 27.54 20.21 8.61
C GLU A 213 26.69 21.50 8.56
N ARG A 214 25.49 21.52 9.11
CA ARG A 214 24.59 22.68 9.15
C ARG A 214 24.76 23.56 10.40
N GLY A 215 25.63 23.19 11.33
CA GLY A 215 25.85 23.92 12.57
C GLY A 215 24.63 24.00 13.49
N LEU A 216 23.67 23.07 13.38
CA LEU A 216 22.51 23.00 14.25
C LEU A 216 22.88 22.24 15.54
N PRO A 217 22.65 22.82 16.74
CA PRO A 217 22.91 22.13 17.99
C PRO A 217 22.03 20.87 18.12
N ASP A 218 22.62 19.81 18.71
CA ASP A 218 21.88 18.64 19.16
C ASP A 218 20.88 19.08 20.24
N ARG A 219 19.59 18.93 19.93
CA ARG A 219 18.49 19.06 20.90
C ARG A 219 17.91 17.69 21.21
#